data_87c7191ff222fdd5bbbb25b8d74b2081
#
_entry.id   87c7191ff222fdd5bbbb25b8d74b2081
#
_cell.length_a   1.000
_cell.length_b   1.000
_cell.length_c   1.000
_cell.angle_alpha   90.00
_cell.angle_beta   90.00
_cell.angle_gamma   90.00
#
_symmetry.space_group_name_H-M   'P 1'
#
loop_
_entity.id
_entity.type
_entity.pdbx_description
1 polymer ?
#
loop_
_entity_poly.entity_id
_entity_poly.type
_entity_poly.pdbx_seq_one_letter_code
_entity_poly.pdbx_strand_id
1 'polypeptide(L)'
;MAFTLAALPYAYEALAPHMSKETLQFHHDKHHQAYIDNGNKLAGEGTKYAGKSIEEICVDAFMAKDHPVINNIGQHFNHNHFWQWMKPNGGGKKIPAKLEKLVTTYGGFDKLRTDFVQAGVTQFGSGWCWLALHGDKLQVTKTPNGENPLMHGSKPILGCDVWEHSYYIDYRNARQKYIETWFDNLVNWEHVEKLMG
;
A
#
# COMPACT_ATOMS: atom_id res chain seq x y z
N MET A 1 9.77 21.14 2.67
CA MET A 1 8.77 21.10 1.57
C MET A 1 7.51 20.46 2.14
N ALA A 2 6.31 20.99 1.86
CA ALA A 2 5.07 20.42 2.38
C ALA A 2 4.63 19.21 1.54
N PHE A 3 4.12 18.16 2.18
CA PHE A 3 3.45 17.05 1.51
C PHE A 3 2.10 17.51 0.98
N THR A 4 1.71 17.01 -0.18
CA THR A 4 0.45 17.37 -0.87
C THR A 4 -0.26 16.11 -1.35
N LEU A 5 -1.59 16.16 -1.40
CA LEU A 5 -2.40 15.07 -1.96
C LEU A 5 -2.32 15.11 -3.49
N ALA A 6 -1.73 14.07 -4.07
CA ALA A 6 -1.73 13.91 -5.53
C ALA A 6 -3.11 13.44 -6.00
N ALA A 7 -3.53 13.86 -7.21
CA ALA A 7 -4.76 13.36 -7.81
C ALA A 7 -4.67 11.83 -8.06
N LEU A 8 -5.84 11.16 -8.00
CA LEU A 8 -5.93 9.76 -8.41
C LEU A 8 -5.53 9.61 -9.89
N PRO A 9 -4.84 8.51 -10.28
CA PRO A 9 -4.47 8.25 -11.67
C PRO A 9 -5.64 7.78 -12.54
N TYR A 10 -6.84 7.72 -12.00
CA TYR A 10 -8.10 7.30 -12.64
C TYR A 10 -9.29 8.05 -12.03
N ALA A 11 -10.43 8.04 -12.74
CA ALA A 11 -11.67 8.59 -12.20
C ALA A 11 -12.20 7.79 -11.00
N TYR A 12 -12.94 8.43 -10.10
CA TYR A 12 -13.47 7.76 -8.90
C TYR A 12 -14.34 6.54 -9.21
N GLU A 13 -15.01 6.51 -10.35
CA GLU A 13 -15.88 5.41 -10.79
C GLU A 13 -15.13 4.28 -11.48
N ALA A 14 -13.86 4.47 -11.81
CA ALA A 14 -13.13 3.60 -12.73
C ALA A 14 -12.81 2.20 -12.16
N LEU A 15 -12.81 2.05 -10.83
CA LEU A 15 -12.54 0.77 -10.17
C LEU A 15 -13.81 -0.05 -9.87
N ALA A 16 -15.00 0.48 -10.21
CA ALA A 16 -16.23 -0.28 -10.09
C ALA A 16 -16.22 -1.51 -11.03
N PRO A 17 -16.87 -2.63 -10.63
CA PRO A 17 -17.68 -2.82 -9.44
C PRO A 17 -16.87 -3.29 -8.21
N HIS A 18 -15.53 -3.28 -8.26
CA HIS A 18 -14.64 -3.89 -7.26
C HIS A 18 -14.30 -2.94 -6.10
N MET A 19 -14.36 -1.64 -6.34
CA MET A 19 -14.22 -0.58 -5.34
C MET A 19 -15.11 0.59 -5.77
N SER A 20 -16.00 1.04 -4.90
CA SER A 20 -16.97 2.08 -5.22
C SER A 20 -16.34 3.47 -5.23
N LYS A 21 -17.02 4.40 -5.94
CA LYS A 21 -16.72 5.82 -5.88
C LYS A 21 -16.75 6.34 -4.44
N GLU A 22 -17.74 5.93 -3.66
CA GLU A 22 -17.89 6.36 -2.27
C GLU A 22 -16.67 5.98 -1.43
N THR A 23 -16.22 4.71 -1.54
CA THR A 23 -15.01 4.25 -0.87
C THR A 23 -13.81 5.10 -1.27
N LEU A 24 -13.58 5.37 -2.56
CA LEU A 24 -12.46 6.17 -3.02
C LEU A 24 -12.53 7.63 -2.52
N GLN A 25 -13.70 8.26 -2.52
CA GLN A 25 -13.88 9.63 -2.03
C GLN A 25 -13.56 9.75 -0.54
N PHE A 26 -14.03 8.81 0.29
CA PHE A 26 -13.66 8.82 1.71
C PHE A 26 -12.20 8.46 1.93
N HIS A 27 -11.70 7.44 1.24
CA HIS A 27 -10.36 6.93 1.47
C HIS A 27 -9.27 7.90 0.97
N HIS A 28 -9.43 8.47 -0.24
CA HIS A 28 -8.49 9.43 -0.80
C HIS A 28 -8.68 10.84 -0.21
N ASP A 29 -9.89 11.41 -0.30
CA ASP A 29 -10.10 12.82 -0.02
C ASP A 29 -10.21 13.14 1.48
N LYS A 30 -10.46 12.13 2.32
CA LYS A 30 -10.59 12.31 3.78
C LYS A 30 -9.48 11.63 4.54
N HIS A 31 -9.33 10.30 4.43
CA HIS A 31 -8.31 9.58 5.20
C HIS A 31 -6.90 9.95 4.76
N HIS A 32 -6.57 9.85 3.47
CA HIS A 32 -5.23 10.19 3.00
C HIS A 32 -4.91 11.68 3.22
N GLN A 33 -5.86 12.59 2.97
CA GLN A 33 -5.67 14.01 3.24
C GLN A 33 -5.38 14.28 4.72
N ALA A 34 -6.07 13.61 5.65
CA ALA A 34 -5.82 13.77 7.08
C ALA A 34 -4.41 13.31 7.49
N TYR A 35 -3.89 12.23 6.90
CA TYR A 35 -2.50 11.81 7.13
C TYR A 35 -1.50 12.83 6.62
N ILE A 36 -1.76 13.48 5.49
CA ILE A 36 -0.94 14.57 4.94
C ILE A 36 -0.96 15.78 5.86
N ASP A 37 -2.14 16.23 6.29
CA ASP A 37 -2.29 17.41 7.15
C ASP A 37 -1.57 17.22 8.49
N ASN A 38 -1.69 16.03 9.09
CA ASN A 38 -0.98 15.69 10.31
C ASN A 38 0.52 15.47 10.07
N GLY A 39 0.88 14.81 8.97
CA GLY A 39 2.26 14.58 8.56
C GLY A 39 3.04 15.89 8.40
N ASN A 40 2.43 16.90 7.77
CA ASN A 40 3.03 18.23 7.62
C ASN A 40 3.30 18.93 8.96
N LYS A 41 2.43 18.73 9.96
CA LYS A 41 2.65 19.26 11.32
C LYS A 41 3.78 18.52 12.05
N LEU A 42 3.90 17.22 11.85
CA LEU A 42 4.80 16.34 12.60
C LEU A 42 6.20 16.23 11.96
N ALA A 43 6.29 16.32 10.65
CA ALA A 43 7.53 16.08 9.89
C ALA A 43 7.83 17.16 8.84
N GLY A 44 7.07 18.25 8.82
CA GLY A 44 7.27 19.37 7.91
C GLY A 44 8.40 20.32 8.32
N GLU A 45 8.35 21.53 7.77
CA GLU A 45 9.35 22.57 8.01
C GLU A 45 9.49 22.91 9.51
N GLY A 46 10.72 23.09 9.97
CA GLY A 46 11.03 23.39 11.38
C GLY A 46 11.11 22.15 12.29
N THR A 47 10.85 20.95 11.77
CA THR A 47 11.00 19.70 12.54
C THR A 47 12.37 19.04 12.29
N LYS A 48 12.73 18.03 13.12
CA LYS A 48 13.94 17.21 12.91
C LYS A 48 13.96 16.42 11.59
N TYR A 49 12.82 16.33 10.91
CA TYR A 49 12.66 15.62 9.63
C TYR A 49 12.67 16.55 8.42
N ALA A 50 12.77 17.86 8.62
CA ALA A 50 12.76 18.84 7.54
C ALA A 50 13.84 18.55 6.49
N GLY A 51 13.48 18.60 5.21
CA GLY A 51 14.38 18.38 4.08
C GLY A 51 14.66 16.92 3.73
N LYS A 52 14.17 15.95 4.49
CA LYS A 52 14.28 14.52 4.19
C LYS A 52 13.20 14.06 3.23
N SER A 53 13.48 13.00 2.46
CA SER A 53 12.47 12.31 1.66
C SER A 53 11.47 11.57 2.57
N ILE A 54 10.32 11.23 2.01
CA ILE A 54 9.30 10.49 2.77
C ILE A 54 9.80 9.11 3.21
N GLU A 55 10.61 8.46 2.37
CA GLU A 55 11.25 7.16 2.66
C GLU A 55 12.23 7.27 3.82
N GLU A 56 13.09 8.30 3.81
CA GLU A 56 14.03 8.56 4.91
C GLU A 56 13.29 8.84 6.23
N ILE A 57 12.20 9.62 6.16
CA ILE A 57 11.38 9.90 7.35
C ILE A 57 10.77 8.62 7.90
N CYS A 58 10.23 7.75 7.04
CA CYS A 58 9.67 6.47 7.48
C CYS A 58 10.69 5.63 8.27
N VAL A 59 11.91 5.49 7.73
CA VAL A 59 12.98 4.71 8.38
C VAL A 59 13.44 5.38 9.68
N ASP A 60 13.73 6.67 9.64
CA ASP A 60 14.24 7.42 10.80
C ASP A 60 13.22 7.46 11.95
N ALA A 61 11.94 7.68 11.63
CA ALA A 61 10.86 7.67 12.62
C ALA A 61 10.70 6.30 13.27
N PHE A 62 10.83 5.22 12.48
CA PHE A 62 10.77 3.86 12.99
C PHE A 62 11.93 3.57 13.95
N MET A 63 13.16 3.91 13.55
CA MET A 63 14.34 3.75 14.40
C MET A 63 14.27 4.58 15.70
N ALA A 64 13.66 5.78 15.62
CA ALA A 64 13.43 6.66 16.76
C ALA A 64 12.20 6.30 17.60
N LYS A 65 11.40 5.30 17.20
CA LYS A 65 10.11 4.93 17.81
C LYS A 65 9.12 6.10 17.87
N ASP A 66 9.15 6.97 16.86
CA ASP A 66 8.29 8.15 16.75
C ASP A 66 6.94 7.76 16.15
N HIS A 67 6.11 7.09 16.96
CA HIS A 67 4.83 6.53 16.51
C HIS A 67 3.88 7.55 15.88
N PRO A 68 3.75 8.81 16.35
CA PRO A 68 2.94 9.80 15.64
C PRO A 68 3.39 10.03 14.20
N VAL A 69 4.70 10.10 13.93
CA VAL A 69 5.26 10.27 12.58
C VAL A 69 5.07 8.99 11.77
N ILE A 70 5.37 7.81 12.33
CA ILE A 70 5.13 6.51 11.67
C ILE A 70 3.68 6.40 11.21
N ASN A 71 2.72 6.74 12.08
CA ASN A 71 1.29 6.59 11.79
C ASN A 71 0.76 7.62 10.77
N ASN A 72 1.43 8.71 10.52
CA ASN A 72 0.97 9.72 9.55
C ASN A 72 1.83 9.74 8.28
N ILE A 73 3.15 9.80 8.41
CA ILE A 73 4.05 9.79 7.24
C ILE A 73 4.13 8.40 6.61
N GLY A 74 4.16 7.33 7.43
CA GLY A 74 4.08 5.97 6.91
C GLY A 74 2.77 5.74 6.14
N GLN A 75 1.62 6.19 6.68
CA GLN A 75 0.35 6.12 5.97
C GLN A 75 0.35 6.98 4.70
N HIS A 76 0.93 8.19 4.74
CA HIS A 76 1.05 9.01 3.53
C HIS A 76 1.89 8.29 2.45
N PHE A 77 3.03 7.72 2.80
CA PHE A 77 3.84 6.90 1.89
C PHE A 77 3.02 5.73 1.32
N ASN A 78 2.37 4.97 2.19
CA ASN A 78 1.59 3.78 1.80
C ASN A 78 0.48 4.15 0.80
N HIS A 79 -0.27 5.23 1.07
CA HIS A 79 -1.38 5.66 0.22
C HIS A 79 -0.93 6.26 -1.11
N ASN A 80 0.21 7.00 -1.14
CA ASN A 80 0.78 7.49 -2.40
C ASN A 80 1.03 6.36 -3.39
N HIS A 81 1.49 5.22 -2.89
CA HIS A 81 1.70 4.02 -3.70
C HIS A 81 0.42 3.24 -3.94
N PHE A 82 -0.49 3.16 -2.97
CA PHE A 82 -1.73 2.38 -3.06
C PHE A 82 -2.55 2.75 -4.29
N TRP A 83 -2.71 4.03 -4.57
CA TRP A 83 -3.43 4.50 -5.75
C TRP A 83 -2.79 4.06 -7.06
N GLN A 84 -1.46 3.99 -7.11
CA GLN A 84 -0.70 3.56 -8.30
C GLN A 84 -0.69 2.04 -8.48
N TRP A 85 -0.83 1.27 -7.39
CA TRP A 85 -0.91 -0.18 -7.44
C TRP A 85 -2.25 -0.70 -7.96
N MET A 86 -3.23 0.17 -8.17
CA MET A 86 -4.52 -0.18 -8.75
C MET A 86 -4.70 0.44 -10.13
N LYS A 87 -5.44 -0.25 -10.97
CA LYS A 87 -5.93 0.27 -12.26
C LYS A 87 -7.27 -0.38 -12.64
N PRO A 88 -8.09 0.29 -13.48
CA PRO A 88 -9.24 -0.34 -14.11
C PRO A 88 -8.81 -1.57 -14.92
N ASN A 89 -9.58 -2.66 -14.81
CA ASN A 89 -9.30 -3.94 -15.47
C ASN A 89 -7.88 -4.47 -15.17
N GLY A 90 -7.42 -4.28 -13.94
CA GLY A 90 -6.15 -4.82 -13.43
C GLY A 90 -6.25 -6.28 -13.03
N GLY A 91 -5.29 -6.72 -12.22
CA GLY A 91 -5.23 -8.09 -11.70
C GLY A 91 -4.89 -9.14 -12.76
N GLY A 92 -5.45 -10.33 -12.56
CA GLY A 92 -5.24 -11.47 -13.45
C GLY A 92 -3.85 -12.11 -13.35
N LYS A 93 -3.68 -13.25 -14.03
CA LYS A 93 -2.44 -14.06 -13.98
C LYS A 93 -1.40 -13.66 -15.02
N LYS A 94 -1.74 -12.76 -15.94
CA LYS A 94 -0.79 -12.26 -16.94
C LYS A 94 0.01 -11.12 -16.32
N ILE A 95 1.21 -11.43 -15.89
CA ILE A 95 2.12 -10.48 -15.26
C ILE A 95 3.34 -10.21 -16.16
N PRO A 96 4.01 -9.06 -16.04
CA PRO A 96 5.19 -8.73 -16.84
C PRO A 96 6.36 -9.69 -16.62
N ALA A 97 7.17 -9.90 -17.65
CA ALA A 97 8.17 -10.96 -17.70
C ALA A 97 9.26 -10.89 -16.63
N LYS A 98 9.66 -9.67 -16.22
CA LYS A 98 10.69 -9.49 -15.17
C LYS A 98 10.12 -9.89 -13.81
N LEU A 99 8.88 -9.52 -13.53
CA LEU A 99 8.17 -9.93 -12.31
C LEU A 99 7.89 -11.44 -12.32
N GLU A 100 7.48 -12.00 -13.48
CA GLU A 100 7.17 -13.43 -13.64
C GLU A 100 8.34 -14.33 -13.23
N LYS A 101 9.58 -13.94 -13.54
CA LYS A 101 10.77 -14.70 -13.12
C LYS A 101 10.88 -14.80 -11.60
N LEU A 102 10.66 -13.69 -10.90
CA LEU A 102 10.70 -13.69 -9.43
C LEU A 102 9.52 -14.46 -8.83
N VAL A 103 8.34 -14.30 -9.41
CA VAL A 103 7.14 -15.04 -8.98
C VAL A 103 7.32 -16.55 -9.19
N THR A 104 7.93 -16.98 -10.28
CA THR A 104 8.27 -18.38 -10.51
C THR A 104 9.24 -18.91 -9.46
N THR A 105 10.29 -18.13 -9.13
CA THR A 105 11.26 -18.48 -8.06
C THR A 105 10.61 -18.50 -6.68
N TYR A 106 9.62 -17.65 -6.44
CA TYR A 106 8.83 -17.63 -5.20
C TYR A 106 7.98 -18.89 -5.00
N GLY A 107 7.62 -19.57 -6.08
CA GLY A 107 6.77 -20.78 -6.08
C GLY A 107 5.52 -20.67 -6.96
N GLY A 108 5.47 -19.67 -7.81
CA GLY A 108 4.41 -19.46 -8.80
C GLY A 108 3.32 -18.50 -8.33
N PHE A 109 2.48 -18.08 -9.30
CA PHE A 109 1.45 -17.05 -9.09
C PHE A 109 0.39 -17.48 -8.07
N ASP A 110 -0.06 -18.72 -8.12
CA ASP A 110 -1.13 -19.19 -7.23
C ASP A 110 -0.66 -19.23 -5.75
N LYS A 111 0.63 -19.59 -5.55
CA LYS A 111 1.23 -19.50 -4.21
C LYS A 111 1.35 -18.06 -3.75
N LEU A 112 1.83 -17.16 -4.61
CA LEU A 112 1.92 -15.73 -4.31
C LEU A 112 0.56 -15.16 -3.90
N ARG A 113 -0.50 -15.44 -4.70
CA ARG A 113 -1.86 -15.00 -4.39
C ARG A 113 -2.33 -15.53 -3.03
N THR A 114 -2.15 -16.83 -2.79
CA THR A 114 -2.56 -17.46 -1.53
C THR A 114 -1.86 -16.82 -0.34
N ASP A 115 -0.54 -16.66 -0.39
CA ASP A 115 0.24 -16.09 0.69
C ASP A 115 -0.12 -14.61 0.92
N PHE A 116 -0.33 -13.83 -0.15
CA PHE A 116 -0.71 -12.41 -0.06
C PHE A 116 -2.09 -12.24 0.60
N VAL A 117 -3.08 -13.00 0.16
CA VAL A 117 -4.41 -13.00 0.78
C VAL A 117 -4.33 -13.40 2.25
N GLN A 118 -3.59 -14.47 2.55
CA GLN A 118 -3.42 -14.94 3.92
C GLN A 118 -2.71 -13.92 4.81
N ALA A 119 -1.71 -13.20 4.29
CA ALA A 119 -1.06 -12.12 5.03
C ALA A 119 -2.05 -11.03 5.45
N GLY A 120 -2.92 -10.59 4.52
CA GLY A 120 -3.92 -9.58 4.81
C GLY A 120 -5.04 -10.06 5.75
N VAL A 121 -5.50 -11.30 5.58
CA VAL A 121 -6.52 -11.91 6.46
C VAL A 121 -6.00 -12.04 7.90
N THR A 122 -4.74 -12.44 8.06
CA THR A 122 -4.13 -12.65 9.37
C THR A 122 -3.50 -11.39 9.97
N GLN A 123 -3.55 -10.25 9.29
CA GLN A 123 -3.19 -8.97 9.90
C GLN A 123 -4.24 -8.62 10.97
N PHE A 124 -3.82 -8.73 12.23
CA PHE A 124 -4.72 -8.43 13.34
C PHE A 124 -4.94 -6.92 13.47
N GLY A 125 -6.22 -6.51 13.45
CA GLY A 125 -6.58 -5.09 13.49
C GLY A 125 -6.25 -4.35 12.18
N SER A 126 -5.88 -3.08 12.31
CA SER A 126 -5.51 -2.21 11.20
C SER A 126 -4.09 -2.47 10.72
N GLY A 127 -3.87 -2.34 9.44
CA GLY A 127 -2.54 -2.53 8.85
C GLY A 127 -2.58 -2.76 7.36
N TRP A 128 -1.53 -3.38 6.85
CA TRP A 128 -1.27 -3.60 5.44
C TRP A 128 -0.73 -5.00 5.19
N CYS A 129 -1.00 -5.57 4.01
CA CYS A 129 -0.26 -6.72 3.49
C CYS A 129 0.53 -6.31 2.26
N TRP A 130 1.71 -6.94 2.08
CA TRP A 130 2.74 -6.49 1.17
C TRP A 130 3.31 -7.61 0.33
N LEU A 131 3.67 -7.26 -0.92
CA LEU A 131 4.72 -7.92 -1.67
C LEU A 131 5.92 -6.97 -1.67
N ALA A 132 7.04 -7.44 -1.19
CA ALA A 132 8.27 -6.65 -1.06
C ALA A 132 9.47 -7.37 -1.65
N LEU A 133 10.53 -6.61 -1.94
CA LEU A 133 11.84 -7.15 -2.26
C LEU A 133 12.73 -7.05 -1.02
N HIS A 134 13.27 -8.19 -0.60
CA HIS A 134 14.37 -8.27 0.36
C HIS A 134 15.63 -8.73 -0.38
N GLY A 135 16.52 -7.78 -0.69
CA GLY A 135 17.55 -7.99 -1.70
C GLY A 135 16.90 -8.25 -3.07
N ASP A 136 17.24 -9.38 -3.68
CA ASP A 136 16.75 -9.85 -4.97
C ASP A 136 15.57 -10.85 -4.88
N LYS A 137 15.03 -11.07 -3.68
CA LYS A 137 13.98 -12.08 -3.43
C LYS A 137 12.63 -11.43 -3.12
N LEU A 138 11.57 -12.02 -3.66
CA LEU A 138 10.20 -11.69 -3.26
C LEU A 138 9.90 -12.19 -1.85
N GLN A 139 9.24 -11.34 -1.08
CA GLN A 139 8.72 -11.64 0.24
C GLN A 139 7.28 -11.16 0.36
N VAL A 140 6.38 -12.02 0.82
CA VAL A 140 5.06 -11.61 1.30
C VAL A 140 5.14 -11.36 2.79
N THR A 141 4.66 -10.19 3.24
CA THR A 141 4.68 -9.80 4.65
C THR A 141 3.45 -8.95 5.01
N LYS A 142 3.33 -8.57 6.26
CA LYS A 142 2.29 -7.70 6.77
C LYS A 142 2.85 -6.80 7.87
N THR A 143 2.27 -5.61 8.03
CA THR A 143 2.67 -4.63 9.03
C THR A 143 1.46 -4.02 9.72
N PRO A 144 1.54 -3.64 11.00
CA PRO A 144 0.46 -2.97 11.70
C PRO A 144 0.41 -1.48 11.34
N ASN A 145 -0.78 -0.90 11.46
CA ASN A 145 -1.03 0.54 11.38
C ASN A 145 -0.43 1.21 10.14
N GLY A 146 0.47 2.18 10.32
CA GLY A 146 1.16 2.93 9.26
C GLY A 146 2.54 2.38 8.90
N GLU A 147 2.99 1.29 9.51
CA GLU A 147 4.28 0.68 9.18
C GLU A 147 4.29 0.12 7.75
N ASN A 148 5.49 0.03 7.18
CA ASN A 148 5.72 -0.51 5.84
C ASN A 148 7.06 -1.24 5.74
N PRO A 149 7.32 -1.99 4.65
CA PRO A 149 8.53 -2.78 4.50
C PRO A 149 9.85 -1.99 4.53
N LEU A 150 9.87 -0.69 4.19
CA LEU A 150 11.09 0.14 4.29
C LEU A 150 11.64 0.16 5.71
N MET A 151 10.76 0.25 6.70
CA MET A 151 11.09 0.24 8.13
C MET A 151 11.73 -1.08 8.57
N HIS A 152 11.59 -2.13 7.78
CA HIS A 152 12.09 -3.47 8.02
C HIS A 152 13.17 -3.91 7.00
N GLY A 153 13.79 -2.94 6.31
CA GLY A 153 14.89 -3.20 5.38
C GLY A 153 14.51 -3.88 4.07
N SER A 154 13.23 -3.79 3.68
CA SER A 154 12.70 -4.35 2.43
C SER A 154 12.03 -3.27 1.59
N LYS A 155 12.08 -3.40 0.27
CA LYS A 155 11.45 -2.46 -0.67
C LYS A 155 10.03 -2.90 -0.98
N PRO A 156 8.97 -2.15 -0.61
CA PRO A 156 7.60 -2.47 -1.01
C PRO A 156 7.43 -2.29 -2.52
N ILE A 157 6.83 -3.26 -3.19
CA ILE A 157 6.50 -3.18 -4.62
C ILE A 157 5.00 -3.33 -4.87
N LEU A 158 4.25 -3.88 -3.90
CA LEU A 158 2.79 -3.95 -3.88
C LEU A 158 2.31 -3.94 -2.44
N GLY A 159 1.26 -3.19 -2.15
CA GLY A 159 0.61 -3.17 -0.84
C GLY A 159 -0.89 -3.06 -0.95
N CYS A 160 -1.60 -3.78 -0.09
CA CYS A 160 -3.05 -3.66 0.07
C CYS A 160 -3.38 -3.17 1.47
N ASP A 161 -4.16 -2.11 1.54
CA ASP A 161 -4.68 -1.56 2.79
C ASP A 161 -5.75 -2.47 3.36
N VAL A 162 -5.55 -2.97 4.59
CA VAL A 162 -6.52 -3.81 5.29
C VAL A 162 -7.11 -3.13 6.54
N TRP A 163 -6.96 -1.81 6.64
CA TRP A 163 -7.76 -0.99 7.53
C TRP A 163 -9.25 -1.11 7.12
N GLU A 164 -10.16 -1.13 8.08
CA GLU A 164 -11.59 -1.26 7.78
C GLU A 164 -12.11 -0.14 6.88
N HIS A 165 -11.60 1.08 7.03
CA HIS A 165 -11.99 2.21 6.18
C HIS A 165 -11.73 1.99 4.68
N SER A 166 -10.80 1.11 4.31
CA SER A 166 -10.47 0.82 2.92
C SER A 166 -11.51 -0.07 2.22
N TYR A 167 -12.33 -0.83 2.98
CA TYR A 167 -13.22 -1.82 2.39
C TYR A 167 -14.61 -1.91 3.03
N TYR A 168 -14.86 -1.32 4.21
CA TYR A 168 -16.09 -1.58 4.94
C TYR A 168 -17.36 -1.11 4.23
N ILE A 169 -17.28 -0.04 3.43
CA ILE A 169 -18.41 0.46 2.63
C ILE A 169 -18.89 -0.61 1.65
N ASP A 170 -17.95 -1.25 0.92
CA ASP A 170 -18.26 -2.18 -0.17
C ASP A 170 -18.39 -3.64 0.32
N TYR A 171 -17.63 -4.02 1.33
CA TYR A 171 -17.48 -5.43 1.74
C TYR A 171 -17.88 -5.71 3.19
N ARG A 172 -18.23 -4.70 3.98
CA ARG A 172 -18.50 -4.83 5.41
C ARG A 172 -17.35 -5.57 6.11
N ASN A 173 -17.62 -6.59 6.89
CA ASN A 173 -16.62 -7.39 7.61
C ASN A 173 -15.94 -8.48 6.76
N ALA A 174 -16.20 -8.53 5.46
CA ALA A 174 -15.67 -9.57 4.57
C ALA A 174 -14.26 -9.22 4.04
N ARG A 175 -13.28 -8.99 4.94
CA ARG A 175 -11.90 -8.62 4.59
C ARG A 175 -11.27 -9.57 3.57
N GLN A 176 -11.44 -10.89 3.74
CA GLN A 176 -10.91 -11.87 2.80
C GLN A 176 -11.43 -11.62 1.39
N LYS A 177 -12.74 -11.45 1.24
CA LYS A 177 -13.38 -11.19 -0.06
C LYS A 177 -12.87 -9.91 -0.70
N TYR A 178 -12.65 -8.86 0.09
CA TYR A 178 -12.07 -7.62 -0.38
C TYR A 178 -10.67 -7.85 -0.95
N ILE A 179 -9.75 -8.49 -0.19
CA ILE A 179 -8.36 -8.71 -0.62
C ILE A 179 -8.32 -9.58 -1.87
N GLU A 180 -9.11 -10.66 -1.93
CA GLU A 180 -9.22 -11.52 -3.12
C GLU A 180 -9.69 -10.73 -4.34
N THR A 181 -10.78 -9.97 -4.19
CA THR A 181 -11.33 -9.17 -5.29
C THR A 181 -10.34 -8.10 -5.75
N TRP A 182 -9.69 -7.41 -4.81
CA TRP A 182 -8.67 -6.41 -5.09
C TRP A 182 -7.48 -7.00 -5.86
N PHE A 183 -6.94 -8.12 -5.39
CA PHE A 183 -5.80 -8.78 -6.01
C PHE A 183 -6.12 -9.29 -7.42
N ASP A 184 -7.29 -9.91 -7.59
CA ASP A 184 -7.69 -10.56 -8.83
C ASP A 184 -8.12 -9.58 -9.93
N ASN A 185 -8.54 -8.34 -9.58
CA ASN A 185 -9.18 -7.43 -10.54
C ASN A 185 -8.60 -6.01 -10.60
N LEU A 186 -7.82 -5.58 -9.62
CA LEU A 186 -7.37 -4.19 -9.55
C LEU A 186 -5.86 -4.01 -9.65
N VAL A 187 -5.04 -5.02 -9.36
CA VAL A 187 -3.58 -4.85 -9.28
C VAL A 187 -2.99 -4.39 -10.62
N ASN A 188 -2.23 -3.32 -10.56
CA ASN A 188 -1.47 -2.77 -11.70
C ASN A 188 -0.08 -3.43 -11.75
N TRP A 189 0.00 -4.61 -12.35
CA TRP A 189 1.23 -5.40 -12.42
C TRP A 189 2.37 -4.70 -13.15
N GLU A 190 2.08 -3.86 -14.13
CA GLU A 190 3.09 -3.07 -14.83
C GLU A 190 3.74 -2.05 -13.91
N HIS A 191 2.94 -1.44 -13.02
CA HIS A 191 3.49 -0.53 -12.00
C HIS A 191 4.32 -1.29 -10.95
N VAL A 192 3.88 -2.49 -10.55
CA VAL A 192 4.63 -3.38 -9.65
C VAL A 192 6.01 -3.70 -10.25
N GLU A 193 6.07 -4.10 -11.52
CA GLU A 193 7.36 -4.38 -12.19
C GLU A 193 8.24 -3.13 -12.26
N LYS A 194 7.67 -1.96 -12.58
CA LYS A 194 8.41 -0.69 -12.63
C LYS A 194 9.09 -0.36 -11.30
N LEU A 195 8.44 -0.67 -10.17
CA LEU A 195 9.02 -0.45 -8.84
C LEU A 195 10.18 -1.40 -8.51
N MET A 196 10.37 -2.47 -9.25
CA MET A 196 11.50 -3.38 -9.02
C MET A 196 12.86 -2.76 -9.38
N GLY A 197 12.86 -1.78 -10.29
CA GLY A 197 14.07 -1.11 -10.79
C GLY A 197 14.59 -1.70 -12.08
#